data_2d80a30e38c6eb97de1f5f0ccc01ee48
#
_entry.id   2d80a30e38c6eb97de1f5f0ccc01ee48
#
_cell.length_a   1.000
_cell.length_b   1.000
_cell.length_c   1.000
_cell.angle_alpha   90.00
_cell.angle_beta   90.00
_cell.angle_gamma   90.00
#
_symmetry.space_group_name_H-M   'P 1'
#
loop_
_entity.id
_entity.type
_entity.pdbx_description
1 polymer ?
#
loop_
_entity_poly.entity_id
_entity_poly.type
_entity_poly.pdbx_seq_one_letter_code
_entity_poly.pdbx_strand_id
1 'polypeptide(L)'
;MSLGGGLRLVRALNLLIAAAGVLAGGWIALGAVQLPKLLIFAALSGIALGAVGNTWNDICDARADTLNRPAERRPLTSGGIGRGTADLIVFLGALVGLATAALVSGGQVLVGVGALSIMLLYSPFIKPRPVAGNVAVALVAGLPLLYGALAVGAPRAGVVPWVLAAWLHVAREIVKDLGDEPGDRAIGRRTLPIVVGARPAQVVAAGVALLFVPASLLLPHVAGYGAAYFLIALPAQMAVLMAGTWLILEERVGSLGRVRRVSLLLKAAMVIGLVALVAGKVA
;
A
#
# COMPACT_ATOMS: atom_id res chain seq x y z
N MET A 1 22.62 -17.25 -3.30
CA MET A 1 21.45 -16.33 -3.42
C MET A 1 21.41 -15.80 -4.84
N SER A 2 20.38 -16.11 -5.63
CA SER A 2 20.24 -15.46 -6.92
C SER A 2 19.72 -14.03 -6.73
N LEU A 3 20.32 -13.05 -7.41
CA LEU A 3 19.91 -11.64 -7.36
C LEU A 3 18.39 -11.51 -7.66
N GLY A 4 17.89 -12.27 -8.64
CA GLY A 4 16.48 -12.31 -9.00
C GLY A 4 15.55 -12.83 -7.89
N GLY A 5 16.02 -13.74 -7.04
CA GLY A 5 15.28 -14.23 -5.88
C GLY A 5 15.13 -13.14 -4.80
N GLY A 6 16.20 -12.40 -4.52
CA GLY A 6 16.18 -11.28 -3.57
C GLY A 6 15.23 -10.16 -4.01
N LEU A 7 15.30 -9.74 -5.27
CA LEU A 7 14.42 -8.71 -5.84
C LEU A 7 12.94 -9.10 -5.81
N ARG A 8 12.63 -10.39 -5.99
CA ARG A 8 11.24 -10.89 -5.87
C ARG A 8 10.77 -10.90 -4.43
N LEU A 9 11.62 -11.28 -3.47
CA LEU A 9 11.28 -11.30 -2.04
C LEU A 9 10.92 -9.91 -1.52
N VAL A 10 11.78 -8.92 -1.77
CA VAL A 10 11.53 -7.54 -1.36
C VAL A 10 10.46 -6.85 -2.20
N ARG A 11 9.94 -7.51 -3.25
CA ARG A 11 8.94 -6.95 -4.18
C ARG A 11 9.42 -5.61 -4.78
N ALA A 12 10.54 -5.62 -5.49
CA ALA A 12 11.25 -4.44 -5.97
C ALA A 12 10.33 -3.38 -6.62
N LEU A 13 9.34 -3.80 -7.42
CA LEU A 13 8.37 -2.86 -8.02
C LEU A 13 7.56 -2.11 -6.95
N ASN A 14 7.15 -2.77 -5.86
CA ASN A 14 6.44 -2.09 -4.78
C ASN A 14 7.34 -1.08 -4.07
N LEU A 15 8.65 -1.37 -3.94
CA LEU A 15 9.62 -0.44 -3.35
C LEU A 15 9.83 0.79 -4.22
N LEU A 16 9.87 0.61 -5.56
CA LEU A 16 9.94 1.74 -6.50
C LEU A 16 8.68 2.61 -6.42
N ILE A 17 7.49 2.01 -6.31
CA ILE A 17 6.24 2.74 -6.11
C ILE A 17 6.24 3.49 -4.77
N ALA A 18 6.75 2.88 -3.70
CA ALA A 18 6.87 3.54 -2.40
C ALA A 18 7.84 4.74 -2.47
N ALA A 19 9.01 4.58 -3.11
CA ALA A 19 9.95 5.66 -3.34
C ALA A 19 9.34 6.79 -4.17
N ALA A 20 8.63 6.45 -5.25
CA ALA A 20 7.88 7.44 -6.04
C ALA A 20 6.82 8.16 -5.20
N GLY A 21 6.14 7.47 -4.28
CA GLY A 21 5.21 8.08 -3.33
C GLY A 21 5.89 9.06 -2.38
N VAL A 22 7.08 8.73 -1.86
CA VAL A 22 7.87 9.66 -1.02
C VAL A 22 8.28 10.90 -1.83
N LEU A 23 8.80 10.72 -3.04
CA LEU A 23 9.17 11.84 -3.91
C LEU A 23 7.96 12.71 -4.25
N ALA A 24 6.85 12.09 -4.63
CA ALA A 24 5.59 12.80 -4.94
C ALA A 24 5.08 13.60 -3.73
N GLY A 25 5.10 13.03 -2.52
CA GLY A 25 4.73 13.73 -1.30
C GLY A 25 5.59 14.97 -1.04
N GLY A 26 6.90 14.86 -1.27
CA GLY A 26 7.83 15.98 -1.19
C GLY A 26 7.56 17.04 -2.27
N TRP A 27 7.33 16.65 -3.52
CA TRP A 27 7.02 17.58 -4.62
C TRP A 27 5.70 18.31 -4.41
N ILE A 28 4.66 17.61 -3.95
CA ILE A 28 3.38 18.24 -3.56
C ILE A 28 3.59 19.29 -2.47
N ALA A 29 4.43 18.98 -1.49
CA ALA A 29 4.71 19.87 -0.38
C ALA A 29 5.58 21.08 -0.78
N LEU A 30 6.49 20.90 -1.73
CA LEU A 30 7.34 21.97 -2.28
C LEU A 30 6.63 22.83 -3.36
N GLY A 31 5.55 22.33 -3.95
CA GLY A 31 4.95 22.95 -5.14
C GLY A 31 5.84 22.87 -6.38
N ALA A 32 6.87 22.03 -6.39
CA ALA A 32 7.84 21.92 -7.48
C ALA A 32 8.51 20.53 -7.52
N VAL A 33 8.92 20.09 -8.71
CA VAL A 33 9.72 18.86 -8.90
C VAL A 33 11.19 19.17 -8.58
N GLN A 34 11.59 18.89 -7.36
CA GLN A 34 12.94 19.07 -6.86
C GLN A 34 13.42 17.84 -6.09
N LEU A 35 14.73 17.64 -6.01
CA LEU A 35 15.36 16.52 -5.30
C LEU A 35 16.33 17.00 -4.21
N PRO A 36 15.82 17.67 -3.15
CA PRO A 36 16.69 18.02 -2.04
C PRO A 36 17.24 16.76 -1.35
N LYS A 37 18.44 16.86 -0.77
CA LYS A 37 19.12 15.73 -0.10
C LYS A 37 18.22 14.99 0.89
N LEU A 38 17.45 15.73 1.68
CA LEU A 38 16.56 15.14 2.70
C LEU A 38 15.47 14.27 2.08
N LEU A 39 14.96 14.68 0.92
CA LEU A 39 13.95 13.88 0.20
C LEU A 39 14.55 12.58 -0.38
N ILE A 40 15.81 12.61 -0.82
CA ILE A 40 16.53 11.41 -1.26
C ILE A 40 16.72 10.45 -0.09
N PHE A 41 17.18 10.93 1.08
CA PHE A 41 17.32 10.09 2.27
C PHE A 41 15.98 9.53 2.74
N ALA A 42 14.90 10.30 2.69
CA ALA A 42 13.55 9.82 3.00
C ALA A 42 13.09 8.72 2.02
N ALA A 43 13.38 8.85 0.72
CA ALA A 43 13.07 7.82 -0.27
C ALA A 43 13.87 6.52 -0.01
N LEU A 44 15.17 6.63 0.31
CA LEU A 44 16.00 5.49 0.69
C LEU A 44 15.48 4.80 1.97
N SER A 45 15.09 5.60 2.97
CA SER A 45 14.42 5.08 4.18
C SER A 45 13.14 4.32 3.84
N GLY A 46 12.26 4.90 3.00
CA GLY A 46 11.03 4.27 2.56
C GLY A 46 11.25 2.95 1.82
N ILE A 47 12.27 2.88 0.96
CA ILE A 47 12.69 1.64 0.28
C ILE A 47 13.12 0.58 1.30
N ALA A 48 14.00 0.95 2.23
CA ALA A 48 14.56 0.01 3.20
C ALA A 48 13.48 -0.52 4.16
N LEU A 49 12.64 0.36 4.73
CA LEU A 49 11.52 -0.04 5.60
C LEU A 49 10.46 -0.83 4.83
N GLY A 50 10.17 -0.46 3.58
CA GLY A 50 9.28 -1.23 2.71
C GLY A 50 9.78 -2.65 2.43
N ALA A 51 11.11 -2.82 2.25
CA ALA A 51 11.72 -4.14 2.09
C ALA A 51 11.54 -5.00 3.36
N VAL A 52 11.67 -4.41 4.55
CA VAL A 52 11.35 -5.08 5.82
C VAL A 52 9.90 -5.58 5.83
N GLY A 53 8.94 -4.69 5.56
CA GLY A 53 7.52 -5.03 5.59
C GLY A 53 7.16 -6.14 4.60
N ASN A 54 7.66 -6.06 3.35
CA ASN A 54 7.42 -7.09 2.34
C ASN A 54 8.02 -8.45 2.73
N THR A 55 9.29 -8.45 3.20
CA THR A 55 9.99 -9.68 3.58
C THR A 55 9.36 -10.32 4.81
N TRP A 56 9.04 -9.52 5.83
CA TRP A 56 8.39 -10.01 7.05
C TRP A 56 7.00 -10.59 6.77
N ASN A 57 6.24 -9.92 5.91
CA ASN A 57 4.94 -10.44 5.48
C ASN A 57 5.08 -11.81 4.78
N ASP A 58 6.03 -11.96 3.85
CA ASP A 58 6.26 -13.24 3.16
C ASP A 58 6.73 -14.34 4.12
N ILE A 59 7.51 -13.99 5.17
CA ILE A 59 7.90 -14.92 6.24
C ILE A 59 6.67 -15.42 7.01
N CYS A 60 5.79 -14.51 7.43
CA CYS A 60 4.61 -14.86 8.23
C CYS A 60 3.51 -15.55 7.41
N ASP A 61 3.40 -15.21 6.12
CA ASP A 61 2.33 -15.70 5.24
C ASP A 61 2.71 -16.96 4.46
N ALA A 62 3.95 -17.48 4.58
CA ALA A 62 4.48 -18.57 3.76
C ALA A 62 3.52 -19.77 3.65
N ARG A 63 2.89 -20.19 4.77
CA ARG A 63 1.94 -21.29 4.79
C ARG A 63 0.63 -21.00 4.06
N ALA A 64 0.05 -19.80 4.29
CA ALA A 64 -1.19 -19.39 3.63
C ALA A 64 -0.99 -19.20 2.12
N ASP A 65 0.15 -18.62 1.73
CA ASP A 65 0.48 -18.38 0.33
C ASP A 65 0.64 -19.68 -0.47
N THR A 66 1.18 -20.73 0.14
CA THR A 66 1.28 -22.05 -0.51
C THR A 66 -0.10 -22.63 -0.82
N LEU A 67 -1.09 -22.35 0.03
CA LEU A 67 -2.47 -22.83 -0.16
C LEU A 67 -3.26 -21.96 -1.16
N ASN A 68 -3.11 -20.65 -1.08
CA ASN A 68 -3.86 -19.70 -1.94
C ASN A 68 -3.32 -19.65 -3.37
N ARG A 69 -2.01 -19.85 -3.54
CA ARG A 69 -1.31 -19.63 -4.81
C ARG A 69 -0.24 -20.68 -5.08
N PRO A 70 -0.62 -21.95 -5.20
CA PRO A 70 0.35 -23.05 -5.36
C PRO A 70 1.19 -22.92 -6.64
N ALA A 71 0.68 -22.24 -7.68
CA ALA A 71 1.41 -21.97 -8.92
C ALA A 71 2.40 -20.81 -8.84
N GLU A 72 2.29 -19.93 -7.86
CA GLU A 72 3.21 -18.82 -7.64
C GLU A 72 4.40 -19.28 -6.80
N ARG A 73 5.55 -19.49 -7.44
CA ARG A 73 6.80 -19.85 -6.74
C ARG A 73 7.36 -18.61 -6.02
N ARG A 74 6.95 -18.43 -4.76
CA ARG A 74 7.54 -17.40 -3.89
C ARG A 74 8.94 -17.82 -3.44
N PRO A 75 9.90 -16.88 -3.33
CA PRO A 75 11.29 -17.21 -3.03
C PRO A 75 11.50 -18.04 -1.77
N LEU A 76 10.73 -17.78 -0.70
CA LEU A 76 10.81 -18.52 0.56
C LEU A 76 10.19 -19.92 0.45
N THR A 77 9.03 -20.06 -0.19
CA THR A 77 8.33 -21.35 -0.28
C THR A 77 8.93 -22.26 -1.35
N SER A 78 9.62 -21.70 -2.35
CA SER A 78 10.33 -22.46 -3.40
C SER A 78 11.77 -22.86 -3.03
N GLY A 79 12.25 -22.47 -1.84
CA GLY A 79 13.64 -22.70 -1.43
C GLY A 79 14.66 -21.80 -2.13
N GLY A 80 14.22 -20.82 -2.94
CA GLY A 80 15.13 -19.89 -3.63
C GLY A 80 15.89 -18.92 -2.71
N ILE A 81 15.33 -18.70 -1.50
CA ILE A 81 15.95 -17.92 -0.42
C ILE A 81 15.70 -18.64 0.91
N GLY A 82 16.77 -18.82 1.69
CA GLY A 82 16.70 -19.39 3.03
C GLY A 82 16.13 -18.40 4.05
N ARG A 83 15.53 -18.91 5.13
CA ARG A 83 14.95 -18.12 6.22
C ARG A 83 15.98 -17.15 6.82
N GLY A 84 17.20 -17.60 7.11
CA GLY A 84 18.25 -16.75 7.67
C GLY A 84 18.61 -15.54 6.79
N THR A 85 18.59 -15.71 5.45
CA THR A 85 18.76 -14.58 4.53
C THR A 85 17.61 -13.59 4.60
N ALA A 86 16.38 -14.08 4.74
CA ALA A 86 15.22 -13.21 4.89
C ALA A 86 15.26 -12.44 6.21
N ASP A 87 15.64 -13.10 7.31
CA ASP A 87 15.80 -12.46 8.61
C ASP A 87 16.92 -11.38 8.58
N LEU A 88 18.02 -11.63 7.86
CA LEU A 88 19.08 -10.65 7.64
C LEU A 88 18.57 -9.43 6.84
N ILE A 89 17.75 -9.63 5.80
CA ILE A 89 17.13 -8.53 5.05
C ILE A 89 16.24 -7.68 5.96
N VAL A 90 15.46 -8.31 6.84
CA VAL A 90 14.62 -7.61 7.83
C VAL A 90 15.49 -6.77 8.76
N PHE A 91 16.54 -7.36 9.32
CA PHE A 91 17.44 -6.66 10.25
C PHE A 91 18.18 -5.48 9.58
N LEU A 92 18.86 -5.73 8.46
CA LEU A 92 19.60 -4.70 7.75
C LEU A 92 18.68 -3.62 7.17
N GLY A 93 17.51 -4.01 6.66
CA GLY A 93 16.51 -3.07 6.16
C GLY A 93 16.00 -2.14 7.25
N ALA A 94 15.74 -2.65 8.45
CA ALA A 94 15.34 -1.83 9.60
C ALA A 94 16.46 -0.86 10.01
N LEU A 95 17.70 -1.36 10.12
CA LEU A 95 18.88 -0.55 10.48
C LEU A 95 19.10 0.57 9.47
N VAL A 96 19.19 0.25 8.18
CA VAL A 96 19.41 1.23 7.10
C VAL A 96 18.24 2.21 7.00
N GLY A 97 17.00 1.70 7.10
CA GLY A 97 15.81 2.54 7.03
C GLY A 97 15.73 3.57 8.15
N LEU A 98 16.00 3.18 9.40
CA LEU A 98 16.01 4.10 10.52
C LEU A 98 17.25 5.02 10.53
N ALA A 99 18.41 4.53 10.12
CA ALA A 99 19.61 5.34 10.00
C ALA A 99 19.43 6.46 8.94
N THR A 100 18.88 6.12 7.78
CA THR A 100 18.59 7.13 6.74
C THR A 100 17.46 8.09 7.15
N ALA A 101 16.45 7.63 7.94
CA ALA A 101 15.45 8.50 8.54
C ALA A 101 16.09 9.51 9.52
N ALA A 102 17.06 9.09 10.32
CA ALA A 102 17.78 9.94 11.27
C ALA A 102 18.59 11.04 10.59
N LEU A 103 19.05 10.80 9.35
CA LEU A 103 19.71 11.85 8.53
C LEU A 103 18.74 12.93 8.05
N VAL A 104 17.42 12.68 8.13
CA VAL A 104 16.40 13.65 7.75
C VAL A 104 15.93 14.45 8.97
N SER A 105 15.31 13.79 9.94
CA SER A 105 14.81 14.45 11.17
C SER A 105 14.36 13.42 12.23
N GLY A 106 14.24 13.88 13.50
CA GLY A 106 13.63 13.07 14.56
C GLY A 106 12.17 12.68 14.27
N GLY A 107 11.40 13.57 13.62
CA GLY A 107 10.04 13.28 13.17
C GLY A 107 10.00 12.14 12.15
N GLN A 108 10.98 12.11 11.25
CA GLN A 108 11.12 11.04 10.26
C GLN A 108 11.41 9.69 10.94
N VAL A 109 12.28 9.67 11.97
CA VAL A 109 12.53 8.46 12.77
C VAL A 109 11.27 8.00 13.48
N LEU A 110 10.53 8.91 14.12
CA LEU A 110 9.30 8.58 14.85
C LEU A 110 8.27 7.91 13.92
N VAL A 111 8.03 8.49 12.75
CA VAL A 111 7.10 7.94 11.75
C VAL A 111 7.63 6.60 11.21
N GLY A 112 8.94 6.49 10.96
CA GLY A 112 9.59 5.26 10.53
C GLY A 112 9.47 4.12 11.54
N VAL A 113 9.70 4.40 12.83
CA VAL A 113 9.51 3.44 13.92
C VAL A 113 8.04 3.02 14.04
N GLY A 114 7.10 3.96 13.96
CA GLY A 114 5.68 3.66 13.98
C GLY A 114 5.25 2.76 12.82
N ALA A 115 5.70 3.07 11.59
CA ALA A 115 5.44 2.25 10.42
C ALA A 115 6.03 0.84 10.56
N LEU A 116 7.30 0.74 10.99
CA LEU A 116 7.99 -0.53 11.24
C LEU A 116 7.25 -1.37 12.28
N SER A 117 6.82 -0.76 13.40
CA SER A 117 6.05 -1.46 14.43
C SER A 117 4.73 -2.02 13.87
N ILE A 118 3.99 -1.21 13.11
CA ILE A 118 2.75 -1.68 12.47
C ILE A 118 3.06 -2.84 11.51
N MET A 119 4.08 -2.74 10.66
CA MET A 119 4.44 -3.78 9.69
C MET A 119 4.84 -5.09 10.37
N LEU A 120 5.61 -5.04 11.46
CA LEU A 120 6.03 -6.23 12.21
C LEU A 120 4.86 -6.88 12.97
N LEU A 121 3.97 -6.07 13.54
CA LEU A 121 2.79 -6.55 14.26
C LEU A 121 1.65 -6.95 13.32
N TYR A 122 1.66 -6.48 12.08
CA TYR A 122 0.57 -6.67 11.13
C TYR A 122 0.25 -8.15 10.88
N SER A 123 1.20 -8.89 10.33
CA SER A 123 0.95 -10.28 9.90
C SER A 123 0.60 -11.22 11.04
N PRO A 124 1.29 -11.21 12.21
CA PRO A 124 0.97 -12.12 13.30
C PRO A 124 -0.26 -11.72 14.13
N PHE A 125 -0.52 -10.42 14.30
CA PHE A 125 -1.50 -9.97 15.30
C PHE A 125 -2.66 -9.13 14.74
N ILE A 126 -2.42 -8.29 13.71
CA ILE A 126 -3.42 -7.35 13.23
C ILE A 126 -4.20 -7.93 12.04
N LYS A 127 -3.52 -8.58 11.11
CA LYS A 127 -4.12 -9.19 9.91
C LYS A 127 -5.23 -10.19 10.22
N PRO A 128 -5.15 -11.02 11.29
CA PRO A 128 -6.24 -11.92 11.65
C PRO A 128 -7.53 -11.22 12.12
N ARG A 129 -7.49 -9.91 12.38
CA ARG A 129 -8.64 -9.14 12.87
C ARG A 129 -9.38 -8.50 11.69
N PRO A 130 -10.70 -8.76 11.54
CA PRO A 130 -11.48 -8.20 10.44
C PRO A 130 -11.44 -6.67 10.49
N VAL A 131 -11.36 -6.03 9.34
CA VAL A 131 -11.27 -4.57 9.15
C VAL A 131 -9.98 -3.94 9.68
N ALA A 132 -9.59 -4.24 10.93
CA ALA A 132 -8.38 -3.66 11.53
C ALA A 132 -7.12 -3.96 10.71
N GLY A 133 -6.99 -5.19 10.17
CA GLY A 133 -5.92 -5.57 9.26
C GLY A 133 -5.93 -4.73 7.98
N ASN A 134 -7.09 -4.59 7.34
CA ASN A 134 -7.21 -3.82 6.10
C ASN A 134 -6.86 -2.35 6.30
N VAL A 135 -7.32 -1.74 7.41
CA VAL A 135 -7.01 -0.34 7.74
C VAL A 135 -5.54 -0.16 8.08
N ALA A 136 -4.95 -1.03 8.90
CA ALA A 136 -3.55 -0.92 9.30
C ALA A 136 -2.59 -0.97 8.10
N VAL A 137 -2.77 -1.95 7.20
CA VAL A 137 -1.93 -2.05 6.00
C VAL A 137 -2.18 -0.88 5.05
N ALA A 138 -3.41 -0.41 4.94
CA ALA A 138 -3.75 0.72 4.07
C ALA A 138 -3.10 2.03 4.54
N LEU A 139 -3.12 2.31 5.84
CA LEU A 139 -2.45 3.48 6.42
C LEU A 139 -0.94 3.48 6.13
N VAL A 140 -0.29 2.33 6.29
CA VAL A 140 1.15 2.18 6.00
C VAL A 140 1.42 2.26 4.50
N ALA A 141 0.56 1.68 3.65
CA ALA A 141 0.75 1.70 2.19
C ALA A 141 0.61 3.13 1.61
N GLY A 142 -0.24 3.97 2.18
CA GLY A 142 -0.37 5.38 1.79
C GLY A 142 0.71 6.30 2.40
N LEU A 143 1.37 5.86 3.49
CA LEU A 143 2.29 6.66 4.29
C LEU A 143 3.45 7.32 3.50
N PRO A 144 3.99 6.73 2.42
CA PRO A 144 5.04 7.38 1.62
C PRO A 144 4.76 8.82 1.23
N LEU A 145 3.51 9.17 0.94
CA LEU A 145 3.11 10.54 0.57
C LEU A 145 3.26 11.53 1.73
N LEU A 146 2.83 11.14 2.92
CA LEU A 146 3.02 11.94 4.14
C LEU A 146 4.49 12.00 4.54
N TYR A 147 5.21 10.89 4.39
CA TYR A 147 6.62 10.76 4.73
C TYR A 147 7.51 11.68 3.90
N GLY A 148 7.21 11.82 2.59
CA GLY A 148 7.90 12.75 1.71
C GLY A 148 7.62 14.22 2.04
N ALA A 149 6.37 14.56 2.35
CA ALA A 149 6.02 15.92 2.77
C ALA A 149 6.67 16.29 4.12
N LEU A 150 6.76 15.34 5.05
CA LEU A 150 7.46 15.50 6.32
C LEU A 150 8.96 15.77 6.11
N ALA A 151 9.60 15.10 5.15
CA ALA A 151 11.02 15.26 4.87
C ALA A 151 11.42 16.68 4.43
N VAL A 152 10.48 17.41 3.83
CA VAL A 152 10.68 18.81 3.41
C VAL A 152 10.06 19.82 4.39
N GLY A 153 9.69 19.38 5.60
CA GLY A 153 9.19 20.26 6.67
C GLY A 153 7.72 20.71 6.55
N ALA A 154 6.96 20.14 5.61
CA ALA A 154 5.56 20.52 5.36
C ALA A 154 4.57 19.34 5.45
N PRO A 155 4.49 18.63 6.60
CA PRO A 155 3.69 17.39 6.73
C PRO A 155 2.20 17.59 6.42
N ARG A 156 1.64 18.78 6.69
CA ARG A 156 0.21 19.06 6.40
C ARG A 156 -0.14 18.91 4.93
N ALA A 157 0.78 19.21 4.00
CA ALA A 157 0.57 19.05 2.57
C ALA A 157 0.45 17.56 2.15
N GLY A 158 1.05 16.65 2.91
CA GLY A 158 0.99 15.21 2.68
C GLY A 158 -0.27 14.53 3.22
N VAL A 159 -1.09 15.20 4.06
CA VAL A 159 -2.24 14.57 4.74
C VAL A 159 -3.30 14.13 3.74
N VAL A 160 -3.75 15.02 2.86
CA VAL A 160 -4.78 14.70 1.86
C VAL A 160 -4.33 13.58 0.92
N PRO A 161 -3.13 13.64 0.31
CA PRO A 161 -2.59 12.53 -0.48
C PRO A 161 -2.53 11.19 0.29
N TRP A 162 -2.06 11.21 1.53
CA TRP A 162 -2.01 10.04 2.39
C TRP A 162 -3.38 9.44 2.64
N VAL A 163 -4.37 10.27 3.03
CA VAL A 163 -5.74 9.82 3.32
C VAL A 163 -6.36 9.20 2.07
N LEU A 164 -6.24 9.82 0.91
CA LEU A 164 -6.79 9.29 -0.34
C LEU A 164 -6.12 7.97 -0.74
N ALA A 165 -4.79 7.87 -0.62
CA ALA A 165 -4.07 6.64 -0.90
C ALA A 165 -4.48 5.53 0.08
N ALA A 166 -4.51 5.80 1.38
CA ALA A 166 -4.94 4.84 2.38
C ALA A 166 -6.37 4.38 2.15
N TRP A 167 -7.31 5.30 1.84
CA TRP A 167 -8.70 4.97 1.57
C TRP A 167 -8.85 3.94 0.45
N LEU A 168 -8.20 4.19 -0.69
CA LEU A 168 -8.28 3.28 -1.83
C LEU A 168 -7.58 1.94 -1.56
N HIS A 169 -6.54 1.94 -0.73
CA HIS A 169 -5.90 0.72 -0.26
C HIS A 169 -6.83 -0.14 0.62
N VAL A 170 -7.69 0.48 1.47
CA VAL A 170 -8.68 -0.29 2.25
C VAL A 170 -9.59 -1.10 1.33
N ALA A 171 -10.19 -0.46 0.32
CA ALA A 171 -11.03 -1.15 -0.65
C ALA A 171 -10.30 -2.32 -1.32
N ARG A 172 -9.05 -2.06 -1.76
CA ARG A 172 -8.21 -3.06 -2.42
C ARG A 172 -7.83 -4.23 -1.51
N GLU A 173 -7.52 -4.00 -0.25
CA GLU A 173 -7.16 -5.08 0.68
C GLU A 173 -8.38 -5.95 1.00
N ILE A 174 -9.60 -5.39 1.13
CA ILE A 174 -10.82 -6.19 1.28
C ILE A 174 -11.06 -7.06 0.04
N VAL A 175 -10.86 -6.50 -1.17
CA VAL A 175 -10.94 -7.28 -2.42
C VAL A 175 -9.91 -8.41 -2.47
N LYS A 176 -8.71 -8.17 -1.97
CA LYS A 176 -7.66 -9.18 -1.91
C LYS A 176 -8.02 -10.30 -0.92
N ASP A 177 -8.58 -9.95 0.24
CA ASP A 177 -9.03 -10.93 1.24
C ASP A 177 -10.11 -11.87 0.68
N LEU A 178 -10.99 -11.41 -0.24
CA LEU A 178 -11.93 -12.26 -0.96
C LEU A 178 -11.23 -13.35 -1.80
N GLY A 179 -10.08 -13.02 -2.38
CA GLY A 179 -9.28 -13.98 -3.14
C GLY A 179 -8.42 -14.92 -2.28
N ASP A 180 -8.03 -14.45 -1.11
CA ASP A 180 -7.15 -15.18 -0.19
C ASP A 180 -7.96 -16.01 0.85
N GLU A 181 -9.31 -15.95 0.84
CA GLU A 181 -10.22 -16.60 1.80
C GLU A 181 -9.90 -18.08 2.06
N PRO A 182 -9.69 -18.94 1.03
CA PRO A 182 -9.47 -20.38 1.26
C PRO A 182 -8.22 -20.66 2.12
N GLY A 183 -7.10 -20.03 1.83
CA GLY A 183 -5.86 -20.22 2.58
C GLY A 183 -5.88 -19.55 3.95
N ASP A 184 -6.49 -18.37 4.06
CA ASP A 184 -6.67 -17.70 5.34
C ASP A 184 -7.54 -18.52 6.29
N ARG A 185 -8.63 -19.12 5.79
CA ARG A 185 -9.49 -20.03 6.55
C ARG A 185 -8.74 -21.29 7.00
N ALA A 186 -7.90 -21.87 6.12
CA ALA A 186 -7.14 -23.07 6.43
C ALA A 186 -6.09 -22.88 7.55
N ILE A 187 -5.62 -21.65 7.77
CA ILE A 187 -4.69 -21.32 8.86
C ILE A 187 -5.36 -20.60 10.04
N GLY A 188 -6.69 -20.57 10.09
CA GLY A 188 -7.47 -20.04 11.21
C GLY A 188 -7.54 -18.52 11.30
N ARG A 189 -7.25 -17.79 10.23
CA ARG A 189 -7.44 -16.32 10.19
C ARG A 189 -8.93 -15.97 10.16
N ARG A 190 -9.23 -14.77 10.68
CA ARG A 190 -10.58 -14.21 10.75
C ARG A 190 -10.68 -12.93 9.94
N THR A 191 -10.31 -12.98 8.64
CA THR A 191 -10.46 -11.86 7.72
C THR A 191 -11.95 -11.52 7.48
N LEU A 192 -12.23 -10.33 6.94
CA LEU A 192 -13.61 -9.86 6.77
C LEU A 192 -14.50 -10.86 6.01
N PRO A 193 -14.09 -11.44 4.85
CA PRO A 193 -14.91 -12.43 4.15
C PRO A 193 -15.21 -13.69 4.97
N ILE A 194 -14.28 -14.09 5.86
CA ILE A 194 -14.43 -15.27 6.70
C ILE A 194 -15.48 -15.05 7.81
N VAL A 195 -15.53 -13.82 8.35
CA VAL A 195 -16.40 -13.48 9.49
C VAL A 195 -17.82 -13.13 9.03
N VAL A 196 -17.97 -12.32 7.99
CA VAL A 196 -19.30 -11.83 7.56
C VAL A 196 -19.81 -12.53 6.30
N GLY A 197 -19.00 -13.37 5.67
CA GLY A 197 -19.28 -13.99 4.37
C GLY A 197 -18.75 -13.15 3.19
N ALA A 198 -18.57 -13.83 2.05
CA ALA A 198 -17.98 -13.22 0.86
C ALA A 198 -18.83 -12.07 0.30
N ARG A 199 -20.16 -12.23 0.22
CA ARG A 199 -21.06 -11.21 -0.35
C ARG A 199 -21.13 -9.93 0.49
N PRO A 200 -21.34 -9.94 1.81
CA PRO A 200 -21.25 -8.74 2.63
C PRO A 200 -19.89 -8.07 2.56
N ALA A 201 -18.78 -8.81 2.60
CA ALA A 201 -17.44 -8.25 2.45
C ALA A 201 -17.25 -7.55 1.09
N GLN A 202 -17.79 -8.12 0.02
CA GLN A 202 -17.79 -7.56 -1.32
C GLN A 202 -18.57 -6.23 -1.38
N VAL A 203 -19.75 -6.16 -0.73
CA VAL A 203 -20.54 -4.92 -0.63
C VAL A 203 -19.81 -3.85 0.17
N VAL A 204 -19.14 -4.23 1.27
CA VAL A 204 -18.29 -3.29 2.04
C VAL A 204 -17.16 -2.74 1.17
N ALA A 205 -16.45 -3.60 0.41
CA ALA A 205 -15.40 -3.14 -0.49
C ALA A 205 -15.92 -2.18 -1.56
N ALA A 206 -17.10 -2.47 -2.12
CA ALA A 206 -17.78 -1.60 -3.08
C ALA A 206 -18.14 -0.25 -2.46
N GLY A 207 -18.72 -0.24 -1.27
CA GLY A 207 -19.08 0.99 -0.53
C GLY A 207 -17.86 1.86 -0.27
N VAL A 208 -16.76 1.27 0.20
CA VAL A 208 -15.49 1.99 0.42
C VAL A 208 -14.97 2.57 -0.88
N ALA A 209 -14.99 1.81 -1.99
CA ALA A 209 -14.54 2.28 -3.30
C ALA A 209 -15.43 3.41 -3.85
N LEU A 210 -16.75 3.28 -3.76
CA LEU A 210 -17.69 4.29 -4.27
C LEU A 210 -17.65 5.59 -3.47
N LEU A 211 -17.53 5.51 -2.13
CA LEU A 211 -17.36 6.67 -1.26
C LEU A 211 -16.03 7.39 -1.45
N PHE A 212 -15.01 6.70 -1.98
CA PHE A 212 -13.75 7.34 -2.37
C PHE A 212 -13.95 8.40 -3.46
N VAL A 213 -14.88 8.22 -4.38
CA VAL A 213 -15.05 9.14 -5.53
C VAL A 213 -15.41 10.56 -5.07
N PRO A 214 -16.49 10.80 -4.29
CA PRO A 214 -16.78 12.14 -3.78
C PRO A 214 -15.66 12.66 -2.86
N ALA A 215 -15.01 11.81 -2.06
CA ALA A 215 -13.89 12.22 -1.23
C ALA A 215 -12.69 12.69 -2.07
N SER A 216 -12.40 12.03 -3.20
CA SER A 216 -11.33 12.40 -4.13
C SER A 216 -11.60 13.70 -4.90
N LEU A 217 -12.83 14.19 -4.89
CA LEU A 217 -13.19 15.51 -5.40
C LEU A 217 -13.13 16.57 -4.30
N LEU A 218 -13.73 16.29 -3.16
CA LEU A 218 -13.90 17.23 -2.07
C LEU A 218 -12.58 17.56 -1.36
N LEU A 219 -11.80 16.55 -0.95
CA LEU A 219 -10.59 16.78 -0.16
C LEU A 219 -9.51 17.56 -0.92
N PRO A 220 -9.19 17.26 -2.20
CA PRO A 220 -8.27 18.09 -2.98
C PRO A 220 -8.81 19.49 -3.26
N HIS A 221 -10.12 19.64 -3.49
CA HIS A 221 -10.74 20.96 -3.66
C HIS A 221 -10.51 21.85 -2.41
N VAL A 222 -10.85 21.33 -1.23
CA VAL A 222 -10.63 22.04 0.04
C VAL A 222 -9.15 22.29 0.33
N ALA A 223 -8.26 21.39 -0.12
CA ALA A 223 -6.81 21.55 0.01
C ALA A 223 -6.19 22.45 -1.06
N GLY A 224 -6.99 23.07 -1.94
CA GLY A 224 -6.52 24.03 -2.95
C GLY A 224 -5.70 23.39 -4.07
N TYR A 225 -6.13 22.22 -4.57
CA TYR A 225 -5.55 21.61 -5.77
C TYR A 225 -6.06 22.30 -7.03
N GLY A 226 -5.17 22.53 -8.00
CA GLY A 226 -5.51 23.14 -9.28
C GLY A 226 -6.33 22.24 -10.23
N ALA A 227 -6.85 22.83 -11.31
CA ALA A 227 -7.68 22.14 -12.32
C ALA A 227 -6.99 20.90 -12.90
N ALA A 228 -5.67 20.88 -13.01
CA ALA A 228 -4.90 19.75 -13.51
C ALA A 228 -5.16 18.47 -12.70
N TYR A 229 -5.32 18.58 -11.37
CA TYR A 229 -5.71 17.43 -10.57
C TYR A 229 -7.02 16.81 -11.04
N PHE A 230 -8.06 17.63 -11.16
CA PHE A 230 -9.41 17.15 -11.46
C PHE A 230 -9.50 16.52 -12.85
N LEU A 231 -8.82 17.10 -13.84
CA LEU A 231 -8.78 16.56 -15.20
C LEU A 231 -8.04 15.22 -15.27
N ILE A 232 -6.87 15.12 -14.63
CA ILE A 232 -6.05 13.90 -14.68
C ILE A 232 -6.64 12.81 -13.76
N ALA A 233 -7.36 13.15 -12.69
CA ALA A 233 -8.00 12.20 -11.81
C ALA A 233 -9.25 11.53 -12.41
N LEU A 234 -9.88 12.10 -13.44
CA LEU A 234 -11.11 11.55 -14.05
C LEU A 234 -11.00 10.05 -14.43
N PRO A 235 -9.97 9.60 -15.18
CA PRO A 235 -9.85 8.18 -15.51
C PRO A 235 -9.67 7.29 -14.24
N ALA A 236 -9.00 7.80 -13.20
CA ALA A 236 -8.87 7.07 -11.95
C ALA A 236 -10.24 6.93 -11.25
N GLN A 237 -11.02 7.99 -11.18
CA GLN A 237 -12.36 7.98 -10.62
C GLN A 237 -13.29 7.05 -11.39
N MET A 238 -13.24 7.06 -12.73
CA MET A 238 -13.99 6.14 -13.57
C MET A 238 -13.59 4.68 -13.34
N ALA A 239 -12.30 4.39 -13.18
CA ALA A 239 -11.83 3.04 -12.85
C ALA A 239 -12.33 2.57 -11.46
N VAL A 240 -12.38 3.47 -10.47
CA VAL A 240 -12.91 3.17 -9.13
C VAL A 240 -14.42 2.96 -9.19
N LEU A 241 -15.17 3.81 -9.90
CA LEU A 241 -16.61 3.63 -10.12
C LEU A 241 -16.90 2.28 -10.78
N MET A 242 -16.18 1.94 -11.85
CA MET A 242 -16.32 0.67 -12.53
C MET A 242 -16.01 -0.52 -11.61
N ALA A 243 -14.94 -0.44 -10.81
CA ALA A 243 -14.59 -1.46 -9.82
C ALA A 243 -15.68 -1.63 -8.76
N GLY A 244 -16.16 -0.53 -8.18
CA GLY A 244 -17.23 -0.54 -7.16
C GLY A 244 -18.56 -1.06 -7.70
N THR A 245 -18.98 -0.59 -8.87
CA THR A 245 -20.20 -1.05 -9.53
C THR A 245 -20.12 -2.54 -9.88
N TRP A 246 -18.98 -2.98 -10.39
CA TRP A 246 -18.77 -4.40 -10.69
C TRP A 246 -18.86 -5.28 -9.43
N LEU A 247 -18.28 -4.83 -8.31
CA LEU A 247 -18.42 -5.51 -7.02
C LEU A 247 -19.88 -5.60 -6.55
N ILE A 248 -20.75 -4.63 -6.87
CA ILE A 248 -22.18 -4.67 -6.52
C ILE A 248 -22.95 -5.62 -7.44
N LEU A 249 -22.76 -5.52 -8.75
CA LEU A 249 -23.56 -6.24 -9.74
C LEU A 249 -23.26 -7.74 -9.82
N GLU A 250 -22.03 -8.13 -9.53
CA GLU A 250 -21.63 -9.55 -9.52
C GLU A 250 -22.13 -10.24 -8.26
N GLU A 251 -22.90 -11.32 -8.39
CA GLU A 251 -23.43 -12.08 -7.23
C GLU A 251 -22.32 -12.65 -6.35
N ARG A 252 -21.21 -13.09 -6.95
CA ARG A 252 -20.04 -13.59 -6.21
C ARG A 252 -18.74 -13.36 -6.98
N VAL A 253 -17.90 -12.47 -6.48
CA VAL A 253 -16.54 -12.23 -7.02
C VAL A 253 -15.54 -13.30 -6.50
N GLY A 254 -15.98 -14.55 -6.36
CA GLY A 254 -15.16 -15.62 -5.77
C GLY A 254 -14.13 -16.25 -6.71
N SER A 255 -14.07 -15.91 -8.01
CA SER A 255 -13.02 -16.43 -8.87
C SER A 255 -11.78 -15.54 -8.80
N LEU A 256 -10.60 -16.17 -8.62
CA LEU A 256 -9.28 -15.49 -8.59
C LEU A 256 -9.09 -14.53 -9.77
N GLY A 257 -9.63 -14.86 -10.96
CA GLY A 257 -9.54 -14.01 -12.13
C GLY A 257 -10.31 -12.69 -12.00
N ARG A 258 -11.49 -12.71 -11.36
CA ARG A 258 -12.31 -11.50 -11.15
C ARG A 258 -11.73 -10.60 -10.06
N VAL A 259 -11.33 -11.18 -8.93
CA VAL A 259 -10.60 -10.47 -7.86
C VAL A 259 -9.37 -9.76 -8.43
N ARG A 260 -8.61 -10.45 -9.30
CA ARG A 260 -7.44 -9.89 -9.97
C ARG A 260 -7.78 -8.69 -10.85
N ARG A 261 -8.87 -8.75 -11.63
CA ARG A 261 -9.30 -7.64 -12.50
C ARG A 261 -9.69 -6.40 -11.68
N VAL A 262 -10.52 -6.56 -10.64
CA VAL A 262 -10.89 -5.45 -9.74
C VAL A 262 -9.64 -4.86 -9.07
N SER A 263 -8.75 -5.70 -8.56
CA SER A 263 -7.50 -5.26 -7.96
C SER A 263 -6.58 -4.51 -8.93
N LEU A 264 -6.59 -4.87 -10.23
CA LEU A 264 -5.83 -4.16 -11.26
C LEU A 264 -6.42 -2.78 -11.57
N LEU A 265 -7.76 -2.66 -11.65
CA LEU A 265 -8.43 -1.37 -11.81
C LEU A 265 -8.11 -0.41 -10.67
N LEU A 266 -8.19 -0.89 -9.41
CA LEU A 266 -7.83 -0.08 -8.25
C LEU A 266 -6.35 0.33 -8.25
N LYS A 267 -5.44 -0.57 -8.68
CA LYS A 267 -4.02 -0.22 -8.85
C LYS A 267 -3.78 0.83 -9.92
N ALA A 268 -4.45 0.71 -11.06
CA ALA A 268 -4.38 1.71 -12.13
C ALA A 268 -4.86 3.08 -11.63
N ALA A 269 -6.00 3.09 -10.89
CA ALA A 269 -6.51 4.30 -10.26
C ALA A 269 -5.51 4.93 -9.29
N MET A 270 -4.80 4.13 -8.49
CA MET A 270 -3.75 4.62 -7.57
C MET A 270 -2.60 5.31 -8.32
N VAL A 271 -2.13 4.72 -9.43
CA VAL A 271 -1.03 5.29 -10.23
C VAL A 271 -1.47 6.59 -10.90
N ILE A 272 -2.64 6.60 -11.53
CA ILE A 272 -3.19 7.80 -12.17
C ILE A 272 -3.46 8.89 -11.10
N GLY A 273 -4.03 8.52 -9.96
CA GLY A 273 -4.28 9.41 -8.84
C GLY A 273 -3.00 10.05 -8.28
N LEU A 274 -1.89 9.28 -8.22
CA LEU A 274 -0.59 9.81 -7.82
C LEU A 274 -0.10 10.90 -8.78
N VAL A 275 -0.21 10.67 -10.09
CA VAL A 275 0.14 11.67 -11.13
C VAL A 275 -0.75 12.90 -11.00
N ALA A 276 -2.06 12.71 -10.81
CA ALA A 276 -3.02 13.80 -10.63
C ALA A 276 -2.68 14.68 -9.41
N LEU A 277 -2.36 14.04 -8.26
CA LEU A 277 -1.99 14.74 -7.03
C LEU A 277 -0.74 15.63 -7.24
N VAL A 278 0.28 15.11 -7.92
CA VAL A 278 1.48 15.90 -8.23
C VAL A 278 1.13 17.04 -9.18
N ALA A 279 0.46 16.75 -10.30
CA ALA A 279 0.11 17.76 -11.30
C ALA A 279 -0.76 18.88 -10.72
N GLY A 280 -1.67 18.55 -9.80
CA GLY A 280 -2.55 19.54 -9.17
C GLY A 280 -1.89 20.51 -8.20
N LYS A 281 -0.60 20.29 -7.85
CA LYS A 281 0.17 21.15 -6.94
C LYS A 281 1.43 21.73 -7.55
N VAL A 282 1.95 21.10 -8.62
CA VAL A 282 3.22 21.47 -9.26
C VAL A 282 3.00 22.22 -10.58
N ALA A 283 1.76 22.19 -11.11
CA ALA A 283 1.37 22.89 -12.33
C ALA A 283 1.14 24.39 -12.15
#